data_33398dc9938b4bef8550cb6a6fe8fe06
#
_entry.id   33398dc9938b4bef8550cb6a6fe8fe06
#
_cell.length_a   1.000
_cell.length_b   1.000
_cell.length_c   1.000
_cell.angle_alpha   90.00
_cell.angle_beta   90.00
_cell.angle_gamma   90.00
#
_symmetry.space_group_name_H-M   'P 1'
#
loop_
_entity.id
_entity.type
_entity.pdbx_description
1 polymer ?
#
loop_
_entity_poly.entity_id
_entity_poly.type
_entity_poly.pdbx_seq_one_letter_code
_entity_poly.pdbx_strand_id
1 'polypeptide(L)'
;MHAFCRLFPVVLLVSLPFGLAASPEPSDRLIDERRASERDARWKRAPTPMPAQPQPALHSHPADVDETGATSRFRAIRIETSGLLPDASVNALMVPFLELPLGRQRIELLLRQLDAQLVEAGWITSRARLLSLDAQAAELVIELVPGRIESLRAPGIDAAALARAFPFAVGEALSLPALEQGVQQINRLRMYQAQVRVLPGNTAGTSLLDIVLNEGRAWSMAFGVDNQGSSTTGGERLRVTARAGNVLGWLDDLQLALLHSTGSDAVLASLSVPDGYNLWSVTVSGSRASFDIAGLNVTSRSASAVLGWSRVLWSSAGGRSVIDVSLIRSRLARDIESVALQTEHSTVSRAAWMHILRGERWQVFIEPSLSAGLPLLGATHDRPDLSRGDTHRQFLKWAIAAGAVVRSASDEIEYAVQLTAQRAGESLIGAEQIHLGGFASVRGFREVSVSGDTGHVLRSELRLPQAFRAAGLPVVPFVHVDHGAARQSEGRRNTLASAGLGARGAGRGMLWEGVVSVPIARETDLPSPGWRAHLSLSFEI
;
A
#
# COMPACT_ATOMS: atom_id res chain seq x y z
N MET A 1 -35.14 -54.17 -15.71
CA MET A 1 -33.86 -53.94 -16.43
C MET A 1 -33.70 -52.47 -16.85
N HIS A 2 -34.10 -51.51 -15.96
CA HIS A 2 -34.00 -50.07 -16.30
C HIS A 2 -33.44 -49.19 -15.16
N ALA A 3 -32.77 -49.79 -14.17
CA ALA A 3 -32.27 -49.04 -12.99
C ALA A 3 -30.72 -48.92 -12.95
N PHE A 4 -29.96 -49.48 -13.92
CA PHE A 4 -28.49 -49.53 -13.87
C PHE A 4 -27.76 -48.48 -14.73
N CYS A 5 -28.47 -47.66 -15.51
CA CYS A 5 -27.86 -46.73 -16.46
C CYS A 5 -27.68 -45.28 -15.99
N ARG A 6 -28.08 -44.95 -14.73
CA ARG A 6 -27.99 -43.57 -14.19
C ARG A 6 -26.87 -43.35 -13.16
N LEU A 7 -26.12 -44.37 -12.78
CA LEU A 7 -25.03 -44.30 -11.79
C LEU A 7 -23.62 -44.15 -12.40
N PHE A 8 -23.47 -44.36 -13.72
CA PHE A 8 -22.18 -44.33 -14.38
C PHE A 8 -21.58 -42.94 -14.64
N PRO A 9 -22.33 -41.83 -14.83
CA PRO A 9 -21.71 -40.53 -15.02
C PRO A 9 -21.16 -39.88 -13.74
N VAL A 10 -21.61 -40.32 -12.54
CA VAL A 10 -21.16 -39.71 -11.26
C VAL A 10 -19.76 -40.19 -10.84
N VAL A 11 -19.37 -41.42 -11.22
CA VAL A 11 -18.06 -41.98 -10.87
C VAL A 11 -16.93 -41.42 -11.78
N LEU A 12 -17.25 -40.98 -13.01
CA LEU A 12 -16.27 -40.37 -13.92
C LEU A 12 -15.96 -38.92 -13.54
N LEU A 13 -16.81 -38.25 -12.78
CA LEU A 13 -16.64 -36.85 -12.33
C LEU A 13 -15.64 -36.70 -11.16
N VAL A 14 -15.36 -37.77 -10.42
CA VAL A 14 -14.39 -37.76 -9.30
C VAL A 14 -12.94 -37.83 -9.80
N SER A 15 -12.72 -38.23 -11.06
CA SER A 15 -11.39 -38.32 -11.68
C SER A 15 -11.12 -37.26 -12.77
N LEU A 16 -11.96 -36.23 -12.90
CA LEU A 16 -11.66 -35.07 -13.76
C LEU A 16 -10.49 -34.27 -13.15
N PRO A 17 -9.40 -34.07 -13.92
CA PRO A 17 -8.17 -33.54 -13.37
C PRO A 17 -8.33 -32.08 -12.93
N PHE A 18 -7.87 -31.82 -11.73
CA PHE A 18 -7.29 -30.64 -11.08
C PHE A 18 -7.41 -29.23 -11.71
N GLY A 19 -7.84 -29.07 -12.97
CA GLY A 19 -7.96 -27.76 -13.62
C GLY A 19 -9.14 -26.89 -13.14
N LEU A 20 -10.15 -27.48 -12.54
CA LEU A 20 -11.36 -26.79 -12.07
C LEU A 20 -11.17 -25.97 -10.78
N ALA A 21 -10.19 -26.35 -9.95
CA ALA A 21 -9.96 -25.72 -8.66
C ALA A 21 -8.99 -24.53 -8.70
N ALA A 22 -8.28 -24.34 -9.78
CA ALA A 22 -7.07 -23.49 -9.82
C ALA A 22 -7.31 -22.05 -10.30
N SER A 23 -8.46 -21.70 -10.85
CA SER A 23 -8.69 -20.31 -11.30
C SER A 23 -9.34 -19.48 -10.21
N PRO A 24 -8.79 -18.28 -9.91
CA PRO A 24 -9.43 -17.37 -8.97
C PRO A 24 -10.76 -16.87 -9.54
N GLU A 25 -11.75 -16.75 -8.66
CA GLU A 25 -13.05 -16.21 -9.03
C GLU A 25 -12.93 -14.71 -9.43
N PRO A 26 -13.80 -14.19 -10.30
CA PRO A 26 -13.72 -12.77 -10.72
C PRO A 26 -13.79 -11.78 -9.55
N SER A 27 -14.51 -12.08 -8.47
CA SER A 27 -14.55 -11.27 -7.24
C SER A 27 -13.21 -11.27 -6.50
N ASP A 28 -12.51 -12.41 -6.46
CA ASP A 28 -11.20 -12.51 -5.80
C ASP A 28 -10.16 -11.67 -6.56
N ARG A 29 -10.23 -11.68 -7.89
CA ARG A 29 -9.40 -10.81 -8.74
C ARG A 29 -9.65 -9.33 -8.46
N LEU A 30 -10.90 -8.89 -8.27
CA LEU A 30 -11.20 -7.50 -7.89
C LEU A 30 -10.58 -7.13 -6.54
N ILE A 31 -10.61 -8.05 -5.56
CA ILE A 31 -9.96 -7.85 -4.26
C ILE A 31 -8.44 -7.70 -4.43
N ASP A 32 -7.80 -8.56 -5.22
CA ASP A 32 -6.35 -8.53 -5.46
C ASP A 32 -5.92 -7.32 -6.29
N GLU A 33 -6.67 -6.96 -7.34
CA GLU A 33 -6.45 -5.74 -8.11
C GLU A 33 -6.57 -4.49 -7.23
N ARG A 34 -7.54 -4.46 -6.31
CA ARG A 34 -7.68 -3.40 -5.33
C ARG A 34 -6.47 -3.33 -4.40
N ARG A 35 -6.03 -4.47 -3.83
CA ARG A 35 -4.82 -4.51 -2.98
C ARG A 35 -3.59 -4.02 -3.71
N ALA A 36 -3.40 -4.45 -4.96
CA ALA A 36 -2.32 -3.99 -5.80
C ALA A 36 -2.41 -2.48 -6.07
N SER A 37 -3.60 -1.97 -6.36
CA SER A 37 -3.84 -0.53 -6.56
C SER A 37 -3.59 0.29 -5.29
N GLU A 38 -4.01 -0.19 -4.11
CA GLU A 38 -3.73 0.46 -2.83
C GLU A 38 -2.23 0.47 -2.50
N ARG A 39 -1.53 -0.63 -2.74
CA ARG A 39 -0.07 -0.72 -2.61
C ARG A 39 0.62 0.27 -3.54
N ASP A 40 0.25 0.29 -4.81
CA ASP A 40 0.79 1.22 -5.81
C ASP A 40 0.50 2.67 -5.45
N ALA A 41 -0.70 2.98 -4.95
CA ALA A 41 -1.07 4.31 -4.49
C ALA A 41 -0.23 4.76 -3.28
N ARG A 42 0.00 3.86 -2.32
CA ARG A 42 0.88 4.12 -1.17
C ARG A 42 2.33 4.34 -1.61
N TRP A 43 2.80 3.52 -2.53
CA TRP A 43 4.16 3.62 -3.05
C TRP A 43 4.38 4.90 -3.83
N LYS A 44 3.48 5.26 -4.76
CA LYS A 44 3.59 6.45 -5.62
C LYS A 44 3.33 7.77 -4.91
N ARG A 45 2.62 7.74 -3.77
CA ARG A 45 2.28 8.96 -3.03
C ARG A 45 3.50 9.47 -2.27
N ALA A 46 4.08 10.60 -2.75
CA ALA A 46 5.07 11.32 -1.97
C ALA A 46 4.42 11.84 -0.67
N PRO A 47 5.14 11.87 0.47
CA PRO A 47 4.72 12.67 1.60
C PRO A 47 4.57 14.10 1.13
N THR A 48 3.53 14.81 1.57
CA THR A 48 3.37 16.24 1.31
C THR A 48 4.48 16.95 2.08
N PRO A 49 5.49 17.52 1.43
CA PRO A 49 6.52 18.24 2.17
C PRO A 49 5.86 19.46 2.80
N MET A 50 5.94 19.56 4.13
CA MET A 50 5.75 20.84 4.81
C MET A 50 6.90 21.76 4.37
N PRO A 51 6.66 23.06 4.16
CA PRO A 51 7.75 23.98 3.87
C PRO A 51 8.79 23.85 4.97
N ALA A 52 9.98 23.38 4.61
CA ALA A 52 11.10 23.34 5.52
C ALA A 52 11.34 24.77 5.99
N GLN A 53 11.23 25.00 7.30
CA GLN A 53 11.74 26.24 7.86
C GLN A 53 13.25 26.24 7.57
N PRO A 54 13.81 27.37 7.08
CA PRO A 54 15.25 27.44 6.84
C PRO A 54 15.94 27.14 8.17
N GLN A 55 16.58 25.98 8.24
CA GLN A 55 17.43 25.66 9.37
C GLN A 55 18.70 26.51 9.23
N PRO A 56 19.04 27.34 10.20
CA PRO A 56 20.37 27.93 10.22
C PRO A 56 21.38 26.79 10.31
N ALA A 57 22.41 26.81 9.46
CA ALA A 57 23.50 25.84 9.50
C ALA A 57 24.23 25.94 10.86
N LEU A 58 23.85 25.12 11.81
CA LEU A 58 24.35 25.13 13.19
C LEU A 58 25.52 24.15 13.37
N HIS A 59 26.48 24.18 12.45
CA HIS A 59 27.70 23.39 12.55
C HIS A 59 28.83 24.12 13.29
N SER A 60 28.54 25.26 13.94
CA SER A 60 29.56 25.98 14.73
C SER A 60 29.94 25.18 15.97
N HIS A 61 31.22 24.82 16.10
CA HIS A 61 31.73 24.23 17.33
C HIS A 61 31.76 25.31 18.43
N PRO A 62 31.42 25.00 19.70
CA PRO A 62 31.42 26.00 20.76
C PRO A 62 32.80 26.66 21.01
N ALA A 63 33.92 26.00 20.64
CA ALA A 63 35.25 26.57 20.68
C ALA A 63 35.48 27.69 19.67
N ASP A 64 34.73 27.70 18.53
CA ASP A 64 34.86 28.69 17.47
C ASP A 64 34.11 30.00 17.78
N VAL A 65 33.41 30.06 18.91
CA VAL A 65 32.64 31.23 19.32
C VAL A 65 33.48 32.12 20.25
N ASP A 66 33.72 33.35 19.80
CA ASP A 66 34.39 34.35 20.62
C ASP A 66 33.41 34.95 21.66
N GLU A 67 33.71 34.78 22.94
CA GLU A 67 32.92 35.38 24.01
C GLU A 67 33.34 36.83 24.24
N THR A 68 32.38 37.74 24.17
CA THR A 68 32.59 39.18 24.40
C THR A 68 31.96 39.59 25.76
N GLY A 69 32.44 39.07 26.88
CA GLY A 69 31.85 39.38 28.16
C GLY A 69 32.28 38.46 29.28
N ALA A 70 31.59 38.54 30.44
CA ALA A 70 31.86 37.66 31.56
C ALA A 70 31.54 36.21 31.19
N THR A 71 32.44 35.29 31.48
CA THR A 71 32.29 33.84 31.30
C THR A 71 32.42 33.14 32.64
N SER A 72 31.72 32.05 32.82
CA SER A 72 31.79 31.16 33.97
C SER A 72 32.00 29.72 33.54
N ARG A 73 32.71 28.94 34.36
CA ARG A 73 32.81 27.49 34.17
C ARG A 73 31.72 26.81 34.99
N PHE A 74 30.89 26.01 34.33
CA PHE A 74 29.84 25.23 34.98
C PHE A 74 30.34 23.81 35.23
N ARG A 75 30.03 23.27 36.42
CA ARG A 75 30.30 21.86 36.77
C ARG A 75 29.27 20.92 36.19
N ALA A 76 28.04 21.43 36.02
CA ALA A 76 26.93 20.67 35.48
C ALA A 76 26.04 21.55 34.57
N ILE A 77 25.66 21.01 33.44
CA ILE A 77 24.57 21.51 32.62
C ILE A 77 23.44 20.48 32.74
N ARG A 78 22.32 20.87 33.32
CA ARG A 78 21.14 20.01 33.43
C ARG A 78 20.10 20.46 32.44
N ILE A 79 19.59 19.50 31.63
CA ILE A 79 18.54 19.74 30.67
C ILE A 79 17.31 18.95 31.09
N GLU A 80 16.22 19.67 31.35
CA GLU A 80 14.90 19.08 31.60
C GLU A 80 14.24 18.81 30.26
N THR A 81 14.29 17.56 29.78
CA THR A 81 13.91 17.18 28.40
C THR A 81 12.41 17.10 28.22
N SER A 82 11.62 17.00 29.29
CA SER A 82 10.15 16.80 29.24
C SER A 82 9.74 15.64 28.29
N GLY A 83 10.65 14.67 28.05
CA GLY A 83 10.43 13.54 27.14
C GLY A 83 10.49 13.88 25.64
N LEU A 84 10.89 15.10 25.24
CA LEU A 84 10.94 15.54 23.85
C LEU A 84 12.15 15.00 23.08
N LEU A 85 13.29 14.85 23.76
CA LEU A 85 14.52 14.32 23.20
C LEU A 85 15.05 13.16 24.07
N PRO A 86 15.72 12.16 23.47
CA PRO A 86 16.43 11.13 24.22
C PRO A 86 17.61 11.73 24.99
N ASP A 87 17.81 11.30 26.24
CA ASP A 87 18.89 11.77 27.09
C ASP A 87 20.28 11.56 26.45
N ALA A 88 20.46 10.48 25.70
CA ALA A 88 21.71 10.21 24.98
C ALA A 88 22.06 11.29 23.96
N SER A 89 21.06 11.77 23.19
CA SER A 89 21.25 12.83 22.20
C SER A 89 21.58 14.17 22.85
N VAL A 90 20.87 14.48 23.94
CA VAL A 90 21.08 15.69 24.73
C VAL A 90 22.48 15.68 25.36
N ASN A 91 22.89 14.56 25.95
CA ASN A 91 24.20 14.40 26.57
C ASN A 91 25.33 14.55 25.54
N ALA A 92 25.20 13.94 24.37
CA ALA A 92 26.20 14.07 23.31
C ALA A 92 26.40 15.52 22.86
N LEU A 93 25.33 16.33 22.85
CA LEU A 93 25.37 17.75 22.49
C LEU A 93 26.01 18.60 23.57
N MET A 94 25.84 18.24 24.84
CA MET A 94 26.38 19.01 26.00
C MET A 94 27.89 18.86 26.18
N VAL A 95 28.46 17.71 25.88
CA VAL A 95 29.89 17.40 26.14
C VAL A 95 30.85 18.49 25.70
N PRO A 96 30.79 19.05 24.46
CA PRO A 96 31.70 20.09 24.03
C PRO A 96 31.59 21.41 24.80
N PHE A 97 30.44 21.67 25.45
CA PHE A 97 30.20 22.89 26.21
C PHE A 97 30.71 22.80 27.65
N LEU A 98 30.74 21.61 28.24
CA LEU A 98 31.23 21.42 29.59
C LEU A 98 32.74 21.70 29.76
N GLU A 99 33.49 21.55 28.66
CA GLU A 99 34.94 21.76 28.65
C GLU A 99 35.35 23.25 28.55
N LEU A 100 34.41 24.13 28.22
CA LEU A 100 34.67 25.54 27.92
C LEU A 100 34.04 26.48 28.97
N PRO A 101 34.65 27.67 29.21
CA PRO A 101 33.94 28.71 29.93
C PRO A 101 32.76 29.24 29.10
N LEU A 102 31.55 29.24 29.66
CA LEU A 102 30.33 29.68 29.01
C LEU A 102 30.02 31.13 29.34
N GLY A 103 29.88 31.94 28.31
CA GLY A 103 29.29 33.27 28.36
C GLY A 103 27.98 33.28 27.61
N ARG A 104 27.48 34.48 27.33
CA ARG A 104 26.18 34.67 26.68
C ARG A 104 26.13 34.00 25.31
N GLN A 105 27.19 34.15 24.50
CA GLN A 105 27.18 33.69 23.09
C GLN A 105 27.20 32.16 22.99
N ARG A 106 27.97 31.47 23.85
CA ARG A 106 28.00 30.00 23.91
C ARG A 106 26.70 29.41 24.46
N ILE A 107 26.08 30.06 25.47
CA ILE A 107 24.75 29.66 25.96
C ILE A 107 23.69 29.82 24.85
N GLU A 108 23.69 30.94 24.13
CA GLU A 108 22.80 31.15 22.99
C GLU A 108 23.04 30.12 21.87
N LEU A 109 24.30 29.73 21.63
CA LEU A 109 24.62 28.65 20.69
C LEU A 109 24.06 27.32 21.16
N LEU A 110 24.20 26.96 22.43
CA LEU A 110 23.66 25.74 23.02
C LEU A 110 22.12 25.69 22.88
N LEU A 111 21.42 26.77 23.21
CA LEU A 111 19.97 26.86 23.02
C LEU A 111 19.56 26.67 21.56
N ARG A 112 20.26 27.32 20.62
CA ARG A 112 20.00 27.15 19.19
C ARG A 112 20.25 25.72 18.70
N GLN A 113 21.28 25.05 19.21
CA GLN A 113 21.56 23.66 18.83
C GLN A 113 20.50 22.71 19.40
N LEU A 114 20.00 22.96 20.60
CA LEU A 114 18.87 22.22 21.18
C LEU A 114 17.58 22.45 20.39
N ASP A 115 17.30 23.70 20.00
CA ASP A 115 16.16 24.02 19.14
C ASP A 115 16.25 23.31 17.78
N ALA A 116 17.44 23.26 17.19
CA ALA A 116 17.67 22.53 15.94
C ALA A 116 17.40 21.01 16.12
N GLN A 117 17.86 20.42 17.21
CA GLN A 117 17.57 19.00 17.51
C GLN A 117 16.09 18.74 17.77
N LEU A 118 15.38 19.67 18.43
CA LEU A 118 13.92 19.58 18.60
C LEU A 118 13.21 19.56 17.24
N VAL A 119 13.59 20.47 16.34
CA VAL A 119 13.02 20.53 14.97
C VAL A 119 13.34 19.26 14.17
N GLU A 120 14.59 18.75 14.25
CA GLU A 120 15.00 17.50 13.61
C GLU A 120 14.22 16.29 14.14
N ALA A 121 13.95 16.26 15.45
CA ALA A 121 13.09 15.26 16.08
C ALA A 121 11.60 15.44 15.78
N GLY A 122 11.20 16.49 15.06
CA GLY A 122 9.81 16.77 14.67
C GLY A 122 9.03 17.68 15.64
N TRP A 123 9.66 18.21 16.69
CA TRP A 123 9.01 19.11 17.67
C TRP A 123 9.11 20.58 17.23
N ILE A 124 8.48 20.91 16.11
CA ILE A 124 8.68 22.17 15.37
C ILE A 124 8.28 23.46 16.11
N THR A 125 7.44 23.37 17.14
CA THR A 125 7.00 24.50 17.97
C THR A 125 7.59 24.50 19.37
N SER A 126 8.29 23.44 19.75
CA SER A 126 9.01 23.36 21.05
C SER A 126 10.30 24.15 21.02
N ARG A 127 10.73 24.66 22.17
CA ARG A 127 11.91 25.53 22.28
C ARG A 127 12.72 25.19 23.54
N ALA A 128 14.04 25.38 23.44
CA ALA A 128 14.93 25.39 24.59
C ALA A 128 14.91 26.76 25.28
N ARG A 129 14.79 26.78 26.58
CA ARG A 129 14.78 27.99 27.40
C ARG A 129 15.74 27.85 28.58
N LEU A 130 16.52 28.91 28.82
CA LEU A 130 17.30 29.01 30.05
C LEU A 130 16.34 29.15 31.24
N LEU A 131 16.36 28.18 32.16
CA LEU A 131 15.53 28.18 33.34
C LEU A 131 16.24 28.87 34.51
N SER A 132 17.50 28.51 34.81
CA SER A 132 18.29 29.14 35.83
C SER A 132 19.79 29.11 35.48
N LEU A 133 20.50 30.10 36.02
CA LEU A 133 21.95 30.19 35.96
C LEU A 133 22.42 30.48 37.39
N ASP A 134 23.01 29.50 38.04
CA ASP A 134 23.60 29.67 39.39
C ASP A 134 25.13 29.64 39.29
N ALA A 135 25.74 30.83 39.34
CA ALA A 135 27.19 30.98 39.24
C ALA A 135 27.89 30.50 40.54
N GLN A 136 27.18 30.44 41.68
CA GLN A 136 27.77 29.97 42.95
C GLN A 136 27.76 28.44 43.04
N ALA A 137 26.66 27.82 42.64
CA ALA A 137 26.55 26.36 42.50
C ALA A 137 27.30 25.84 41.27
N ALA A 138 27.70 26.72 40.34
CA ALA A 138 28.26 26.39 39.02
C ALA A 138 27.36 25.44 38.25
N GLU A 139 26.02 25.66 38.28
CA GLU A 139 25.01 24.88 37.61
C GLU A 139 24.24 25.75 36.61
N LEU A 140 24.06 25.21 35.39
CA LEU A 140 23.23 25.77 34.34
C LEU A 140 22.05 24.84 34.11
N VAL A 141 20.80 25.35 34.22
CA VAL A 141 19.59 24.57 33.96
C VAL A 141 18.85 25.11 32.73
N ILE A 142 18.62 24.23 31.76
CA ILE A 142 17.87 24.50 30.54
C ILE A 142 16.63 23.62 30.58
N GLU A 143 15.49 24.17 30.19
CA GLU A 143 14.23 23.46 30.04
C GLU A 143 13.86 23.37 28.55
N LEU A 144 13.46 22.18 28.08
CA LEU A 144 12.84 22.01 26.79
C LEU A 144 11.31 22.17 26.96
N VAL A 145 10.81 23.33 26.54
CA VAL A 145 9.39 23.69 26.66
C VAL A 145 8.61 23.12 25.48
N PRO A 146 7.64 22.18 25.71
CA PRO A 146 6.83 21.65 24.64
C PRO A 146 5.88 22.71 24.08
N GLY A 147 5.89 22.90 22.76
CA GLY A 147 4.89 23.70 22.05
C GLY A 147 3.59 22.89 21.93
N ARG A 148 2.51 23.32 22.61
CA ARG A 148 1.26 22.57 22.70
C ARG A 148 0.22 23.04 21.68
N ILE A 149 -0.66 22.13 21.29
CA ILE A 149 -1.78 22.39 20.39
C ILE A 149 -2.91 23.03 21.21
N GLU A 150 -3.29 24.26 20.88
CA GLU A 150 -4.43 24.96 21.50
C GLU A 150 -5.75 24.61 20.81
N SER A 151 -5.77 24.58 19.48
CA SER A 151 -6.95 24.18 18.74
C SER A 151 -6.59 23.66 17.33
N LEU A 152 -7.50 22.88 16.78
CA LEU A 152 -7.45 22.34 15.41
C LEU A 152 -8.75 22.74 14.70
N ARG A 153 -8.63 23.37 13.52
CA ARG A 153 -9.76 23.85 12.73
C ARG A 153 -9.62 23.47 11.27
N ALA A 154 -10.71 23.04 10.65
CA ALA A 154 -10.85 22.83 9.22
C ALA A 154 -12.26 23.22 8.79
N PRO A 155 -12.49 24.42 8.23
CA PRO A 155 -13.80 24.79 7.71
C PRO A 155 -14.32 23.74 6.72
N GLY A 156 -15.56 23.29 6.86
CA GLY A 156 -16.14 22.26 5.99
C GLY A 156 -15.97 20.81 6.46
N ILE A 157 -15.22 20.55 7.55
CA ILE A 157 -15.11 19.22 8.17
C ILE A 157 -15.67 19.30 9.60
N ASP A 158 -16.48 18.31 9.97
CA ASP A 158 -16.97 18.17 11.34
C ASP A 158 -15.81 18.02 12.34
N ALA A 159 -15.92 18.65 13.51
CA ALA A 159 -14.83 18.68 14.50
C ALA A 159 -14.47 17.27 15.03
N ALA A 160 -15.44 16.37 15.19
CA ALA A 160 -15.20 15.01 15.65
C ALA A 160 -14.51 14.17 14.54
N ALA A 161 -14.92 14.36 13.28
CA ALA A 161 -14.27 13.74 12.14
C ALA A 161 -12.83 14.23 11.98
N LEU A 162 -12.62 15.53 12.15
CA LEU A 162 -11.30 16.15 12.11
C LEU A 162 -10.40 15.61 13.22
N ALA A 163 -10.88 15.60 14.47
CA ALA A 163 -10.13 15.05 15.61
C ALA A 163 -9.75 13.57 15.41
N ARG A 164 -10.62 12.79 14.76
CA ARG A 164 -10.33 11.38 14.43
C ARG A 164 -9.22 11.23 13.39
N ALA A 165 -9.07 12.15 12.45
CA ALA A 165 -8.05 12.08 11.41
C ALA A 165 -6.63 12.27 11.97
N PHE A 166 -6.48 13.03 13.06
CA PHE A 166 -5.18 13.35 13.63
C PHE A 166 -4.83 12.42 14.79
N PRO A 167 -3.57 11.94 14.88
CA PRO A 167 -3.14 11.05 15.96
C PRO A 167 -2.67 11.80 17.21
N PHE A 168 -3.29 12.94 17.54
CA PHE A 168 -3.03 13.74 18.72
C PHE A 168 -4.31 14.41 19.24
N ALA A 169 -4.31 14.81 20.50
CA ALA A 169 -5.36 15.59 21.12
C ALA A 169 -4.95 17.06 21.30
N VAL A 170 -5.93 17.94 21.47
CA VAL A 170 -5.70 19.33 21.91
C VAL A 170 -5.06 19.30 23.30
N GLY A 171 -4.02 20.12 23.52
CA GLY A 171 -3.21 20.14 24.73
C GLY A 171 -1.91 19.32 24.66
N GLU A 172 -1.78 18.42 23.69
CA GLU A 172 -0.54 17.65 23.48
C GLU A 172 0.54 18.48 22.77
N ALA A 173 1.80 18.04 22.89
CA ALA A 173 2.91 18.63 22.15
C ALA A 173 2.77 18.40 20.65
N LEU A 174 3.02 19.42 19.84
CA LEU A 174 2.90 19.33 18.38
C LEU A 174 4.06 18.58 17.77
N SER A 175 3.76 17.40 17.22
CA SER A 175 4.68 16.55 16.46
C SER A 175 4.43 16.68 14.97
N LEU A 176 5.47 17.00 14.19
CA LEU A 176 5.38 17.11 12.74
C LEU A 176 4.94 15.79 12.05
N PRO A 177 5.48 14.61 12.40
CA PRO A 177 5.01 13.35 11.84
C PRO A 177 3.51 13.08 12.11
N ALA A 178 3.02 13.44 13.30
CA ALA A 178 1.61 13.29 13.65
C ALA A 178 0.73 14.26 12.86
N LEU A 179 1.19 15.50 12.67
CA LEU A 179 0.52 16.50 11.85
C LEU A 179 0.43 16.08 10.39
N GLU A 180 1.56 15.62 9.80
CA GLU A 180 1.61 15.10 8.45
C GLU A 180 0.67 13.90 8.26
N GLN A 181 0.60 13.00 9.22
CA GLN A 181 -0.30 11.86 9.17
C GLN A 181 -1.77 12.29 9.11
N GLY A 182 -2.18 13.25 9.94
CA GLY A 182 -3.55 13.79 9.91
C GLY A 182 -3.90 14.44 8.56
N VAL A 183 -2.99 15.26 8.02
CA VAL A 183 -3.14 15.84 6.67
C VAL A 183 -3.22 14.75 5.60
N GLN A 184 -2.43 13.70 5.69
CA GLN A 184 -2.49 12.57 4.76
C GLN A 184 -3.81 11.80 4.84
N GLN A 185 -4.43 11.67 6.03
CA GLN A 185 -5.75 11.06 6.19
C GLN A 185 -6.83 11.89 5.46
N ILE A 186 -6.76 13.21 5.52
CA ILE A 186 -7.67 14.10 4.78
C ILE A 186 -7.40 14.00 3.26
N ASN A 187 -6.13 14.11 2.84
CA ASN A 187 -5.71 14.05 1.44
C ASN A 187 -5.84 12.64 0.81
N ARG A 188 -6.20 11.61 1.59
CA ARG A 188 -6.62 10.31 1.09
C ARG A 188 -7.90 10.43 0.25
N LEU A 189 -8.76 11.34 0.63
CA LEU A 189 -9.98 11.68 -0.11
C LEU A 189 -9.62 12.60 -1.28
N ARG A 190 -9.95 12.21 -2.50
CA ARG A 190 -9.66 13.00 -3.71
C ARG A 190 -10.32 14.38 -3.72
N MET A 191 -11.42 14.54 -2.97
CA MET A 191 -12.14 15.79 -2.85
C MET A 191 -11.39 16.86 -2.05
N TYR A 192 -10.40 16.50 -1.26
CA TYR A 192 -9.65 17.43 -0.43
C TYR A 192 -8.18 17.52 -0.84
N GLN A 193 -7.68 18.74 -0.89
CA GLN A 193 -6.26 19.06 -0.89
C GLN A 193 -5.99 19.93 0.34
N ALA A 194 -5.73 19.27 1.46
CA ALA A 194 -5.50 19.90 2.74
C ALA A 194 -4.05 20.37 2.85
N GLN A 195 -3.88 21.60 3.33
CA GLN A 195 -2.62 22.19 3.77
C GLN A 195 -2.80 22.70 5.19
N VAL A 196 -1.75 22.62 6.01
CA VAL A 196 -1.80 23.11 7.39
C VAL A 196 -1.04 24.42 7.52
N ARG A 197 -1.61 25.36 8.26
CA ARG A 197 -0.96 26.57 8.76
C ARG A 197 -0.82 26.46 10.26
N VAL A 198 0.40 26.56 10.76
CA VAL A 198 0.67 26.62 12.20
C VAL A 198 0.75 28.08 12.60
N LEU A 199 -0.17 28.54 13.40
CA LEU A 199 -0.30 29.93 13.86
C LEU A 199 -0.01 30.01 15.36
N PRO A 200 0.52 31.11 15.88
CA PRO A 200 0.64 31.32 17.32
C PRO A 200 -0.72 31.20 18.02
N GLY A 201 -0.75 30.52 19.15
CA GLY A 201 -1.93 30.45 20.02
C GLY A 201 -2.15 31.72 20.84
N ASN A 202 -3.27 31.77 21.53
CA ASN A 202 -3.61 32.89 22.44
C ASN A 202 -2.82 32.82 23.76
N THR A 203 -2.37 31.61 24.12
CA THR A 203 -1.54 31.37 25.30
C THR A 203 -0.09 31.16 24.87
N ALA A 204 0.87 31.68 25.65
CA ALA A 204 2.29 31.51 25.38
C ALA A 204 2.65 30.02 25.34
N GLY A 205 3.41 29.60 24.32
CA GLY A 205 3.81 28.20 24.10
C GLY A 205 2.73 27.32 23.47
N THR A 206 1.62 27.91 22.98
CA THR A 206 0.59 27.16 22.26
C THR A 206 0.53 27.53 20.78
N SER A 207 -0.07 26.66 19.98
CA SER A 207 -0.24 26.80 18.52
C SER A 207 -1.68 26.50 18.09
N LEU A 208 -2.19 27.30 17.16
CA LEU A 208 -3.44 27.05 16.45
C LEU A 208 -3.12 26.33 15.13
N LEU A 209 -3.77 25.22 14.88
CA LEU A 209 -3.67 24.47 13.63
C LEU A 209 -4.86 24.81 12.74
N ASP A 210 -4.60 25.55 11.66
CA ASP A 210 -5.61 25.95 10.68
C ASP A 210 -5.42 25.12 9.41
N ILE A 211 -6.37 24.24 9.13
CA ILE A 211 -6.35 23.38 7.94
C ILE A 211 -7.09 24.08 6.82
N VAL A 212 -6.34 24.50 5.81
CA VAL A 212 -6.89 25.09 4.58
C VAL A 212 -7.21 23.97 3.62
N LEU A 213 -8.48 23.92 3.18
CA LEU A 213 -8.96 22.93 2.24
C LEU A 213 -9.16 23.58 0.87
N ASN A 214 -8.57 22.98 -0.17
CA ASN A 214 -9.02 23.19 -1.54
C ASN A 214 -9.97 22.04 -1.86
N GLU A 215 -11.22 22.35 -2.09
CA GLU A 215 -12.24 21.35 -2.37
C GLU A 215 -12.27 21.01 -3.85
N GLY A 216 -12.27 19.72 -4.13
CA GLY A 216 -12.50 19.12 -5.43
C GLY A 216 -13.88 18.47 -5.51
N ARG A 217 -14.06 17.58 -6.47
CA ARG A 217 -15.30 16.80 -6.59
C ARG A 217 -15.39 15.77 -5.47
N ALA A 218 -16.54 15.68 -4.81
CA ALA A 218 -16.83 14.70 -3.76
C ALA A 218 -16.92 13.26 -4.29
N TRP A 219 -17.17 13.11 -5.59
CA TRP A 219 -17.26 11.81 -6.25
C TRP A 219 -16.53 11.83 -7.59
N SER A 220 -16.15 10.66 -8.06
CA SER A 220 -15.68 10.42 -9.43
C SER A 220 -16.18 9.08 -9.93
N MET A 221 -16.34 8.96 -11.25
CA MET A 221 -16.63 7.70 -11.93
C MET A 221 -15.60 7.49 -13.03
N ALA A 222 -15.17 6.24 -13.19
CA ALA A 222 -14.33 5.86 -14.30
C ALA A 222 -14.95 4.67 -15.06
N PHE A 223 -14.92 4.77 -16.37
CA PHE A 223 -15.33 3.72 -17.30
C PHE A 223 -14.09 3.20 -17.99
N GLY A 224 -13.92 1.90 -18.04
CA GLY A 224 -12.77 1.27 -18.65
C GLY A 224 -13.17 0.08 -19.52
N VAL A 225 -12.42 -0.11 -20.61
CA VAL A 225 -12.49 -1.31 -21.44
C VAL A 225 -11.08 -1.87 -21.61
N ASP A 226 -10.94 -3.16 -21.52
CA ASP A 226 -9.68 -3.84 -21.74
C ASP A 226 -9.90 -5.26 -22.30
N ASN A 227 -8.83 -5.86 -22.82
CA ASN A 227 -8.82 -7.24 -23.29
C ASN A 227 -7.98 -8.15 -22.37
N GLN A 228 -7.96 -7.85 -21.08
CA GLN A 228 -7.15 -8.54 -20.06
C GLN A 228 -7.96 -9.60 -19.29
N GLY A 229 -9.08 -10.01 -19.83
CA GLY A 229 -9.92 -11.06 -19.25
C GLY A 229 -9.40 -12.46 -19.49
N SER A 230 -10.05 -13.44 -18.84
CA SER A 230 -9.74 -14.86 -18.99
C SER A 230 -10.26 -15.42 -20.31
N SER A 231 -9.53 -16.38 -20.87
CA SER A 231 -10.02 -17.11 -22.05
C SER A 231 -11.26 -17.98 -21.77
N THR A 232 -11.55 -18.27 -20.52
CA THR A 232 -12.70 -19.08 -20.11
C THR A 232 -13.97 -18.26 -19.90
N THR A 233 -13.84 -17.03 -19.38
CA THR A 233 -14.99 -16.17 -19.01
C THR A 233 -15.11 -14.93 -19.88
N GLY A 234 -14.30 -14.79 -20.93
CA GLY A 234 -14.31 -13.66 -21.84
C GLY A 234 -13.06 -12.79 -21.73
N GLY A 235 -12.43 -12.52 -22.89
CA GLY A 235 -11.20 -11.73 -22.99
C GLY A 235 -11.43 -10.23 -22.79
N GLU A 236 -12.50 -9.71 -23.38
CA GLU A 236 -12.88 -8.30 -23.26
C GLU A 236 -13.62 -8.06 -21.96
N ARG A 237 -13.24 -6.96 -21.28
CA ARG A 237 -13.87 -6.57 -20.03
C ARG A 237 -14.34 -5.12 -20.10
N LEU A 238 -15.51 -4.88 -19.55
CA LEU A 238 -16.02 -3.56 -19.21
C LEU A 238 -15.88 -3.36 -17.70
N ARG A 239 -15.30 -2.26 -17.30
CA ARG A 239 -15.13 -1.89 -15.88
C ARG A 239 -15.81 -0.54 -15.62
N VAL A 240 -16.55 -0.47 -14.53
CA VAL A 240 -17.07 0.80 -14.00
C VAL A 240 -16.61 0.90 -12.57
N THR A 241 -15.96 2.01 -12.20
CA THR A 241 -15.60 2.30 -10.82
C THR A 241 -16.18 3.64 -10.41
N ALA A 242 -16.72 3.72 -9.20
CA ALA A 242 -17.18 4.95 -8.59
C ALA A 242 -16.50 5.13 -7.24
N ARG A 243 -16.18 6.36 -6.90
CA ARG A 243 -15.63 6.74 -5.59
C ARG A 243 -16.40 7.94 -5.06
N ALA A 244 -16.64 7.93 -3.75
CA ALA A 244 -17.22 9.06 -3.06
C ALA A 244 -16.52 9.24 -1.70
N GLY A 245 -16.06 10.47 -1.44
CA GLY A 245 -15.39 10.81 -0.18
C GLY A 245 -16.36 11.43 0.80
N ASN A 246 -16.16 11.13 2.09
CA ASN A 246 -16.88 11.72 3.22
C ASN A 246 -18.41 11.58 3.15
N VAL A 247 -18.90 10.42 2.71
CA VAL A 247 -20.34 10.13 2.57
C VAL A 247 -21.04 10.05 3.93
N LEU A 248 -20.36 9.49 4.94
CA LEU A 248 -20.86 9.35 6.31
C LEU A 248 -20.46 10.53 7.21
N GLY A 249 -19.67 11.48 6.71
CA GLY A 249 -19.14 12.57 7.50
C GLY A 249 -17.97 12.17 8.42
N TRP A 250 -17.33 11.00 8.19
CA TRP A 250 -16.25 10.46 9.01
C TRP A 250 -14.88 10.51 8.31
N LEU A 251 -14.77 11.32 7.26
CA LEU A 251 -13.65 11.31 6.33
C LEU A 251 -13.47 9.91 5.70
N ASP A 252 -14.57 9.24 5.47
CA ASP A 252 -14.66 7.93 4.86
C ASP A 252 -14.42 8.00 3.35
N ASP A 253 -13.91 6.90 2.78
CA ASP A 253 -13.74 6.69 1.33
C ASP A 253 -14.57 5.47 0.91
N LEU A 254 -15.64 5.72 0.17
CA LEU A 254 -16.49 4.71 -0.43
C LEU A 254 -16.02 4.43 -1.86
N GLN A 255 -15.80 3.16 -2.19
CA GLN A 255 -15.45 2.71 -3.53
C GLN A 255 -16.41 1.62 -3.99
N LEU A 256 -16.88 1.73 -5.22
CA LEU A 256 -17.67 0.72 -5.90
C LEU A 256 -16.94 0.31 -7.19
N ALA A 257 -16.92 -0.98 -7.51
CA ALA A 257 -16.39 -1.48 -8.77
C ALA A 257 -17.33 -2.53 -9.35
N LEU A 258 -17.59 -2.43 -10.65
CA LEU A 258 -18.32 -3.40 -11.45
C LEU A 258 -17.37 -3.88 -12.54
N LEU A 259 -17.36 -5.17 -12.79
CA LEU A 259 -16.61 -5.81 -13.87
C LEU A 259 -17.56 -6.73 -14.62
N HIS A 260 -17.63 -6.56 -15.92
CA HIS A 260 -18.43 -7.39 -16.82
C HIS A 260 -17.56 -7.97 -17.93
N SER A 261 -17.76 -9.24 -18.25
CA SER A 261 -17.24 -9.90 -19.45
C SER A 261 -18.29 -10.86 -19.98
N THR A 262 -18.07 -11.45 -21.16
CA THR A 262 -19.05 -12.34 -21.83
C THR A 262 -19.55 -13.46 -20.91
N GLY A 263 -18.67 -14.03 -20.07
CA GLY A 263 -19.01 -15.16 -19.19
C GLY A 263 -18.89 -14.84 -17.71
N SER A 264 -18.71 -13.56 -17.30
CA SER A 264 -18.66 -13.27 -15.87
C SER A 264 -19.06 -11.84 -15.52
N ASP A 265 -19.67 -11.71 -14.35
CA ASP A 265 -19.99 -10.46 -13.69
C ASP A 265 -19.38 -10.45 -12.29
N ALA A 266 -18.83 -9.32 -11.87
CA ALA A 266 -18.34 -9.15 -10.51
C ALA A 266 -18.62 -7.75 -9.98
N VAL A 267 -18.88 -7.66 -8.69
CA VAL A 267 -19.12 -6.40 -7.97
C VAL A 267 -18.26 -6.36 -6.71
N LEU A 268 -17.79 -5.18 -6.38
CA LEU A 268 -17.08 -4.90 -5.14
C LEU A 268 -17.55 -3.57 -4.57
N ALA A 269 -17.79 -3.54 -3.26
CA ALA A 269 -18.01 -2.32 -2.49
C ALA A 269 -17.04 -2.27 -1.31
N SER A 270 -16.44 -1.12 -1.06
CA SER A 270 -15.50 -0.93 0.02
C SER A 270 -15.65 0.42 0.67
N LEU A 271 -15.65 0.43 2.00
CA LEU A 271 -15.67 1.61 2.84
C LEU A 271 -14.42 1.61 3.72
N SER A 272 -13.73 2.74 3.82
CA SER A 272 -12.62 2.90 4.76
C SER A 272 -12.73 4.19 5.56
N VAL A 273 -12.35 4.14 6.84
CA VAL A 273 -12.48 5.24 7.81
C VAL A 273 -11.14 5.42 8.54
N PRO A 274 -10.59 6.65 8.60
CA PRO A 274 -9.36 6.95 9.32
C PRO A 274 -9.56 7.04 10.83
N ASP A 275 -8.49 6.71 11.57
CA ASP A 275 -8.41 6.87 13.02
C ASP A 275 -6.94 7.12 13.42
N GLY A 276 -6.49 8.35 13.31
CA GLY A 276 -5.10 8.76 13.54
C GLY A 276 -4.11 8.01 12.66
N TYR A 277 -3.26 7.18 13.28
CA TYR A 277 -2.34 6.31 12.54
C TYR A 277 -3.03 5.08 11.94
N ASN A 278 -4.27 4.79 12.29
CA ASN A 278 -5.01 3.62 11.83
C ASN A 278 -5.93 3.97 10.65
N LEU A 279 -6.24 2.96 9.86
CA LEU A 279 -7.27 2.97 8.83
C LEU A 279 -8.05 1.66 8.93
N TRP A 280 -9.33 1.75 9.20
CA TRP A 280 -10.24 0.62 9.20
C TRP A 280 -10.94 0.50 7.85
N SER A 281 -11.17 -0.71 7.38
CA SER A 281 -11.88 -0.93 6.12
C SER A 281 -12.77 -2.17 6.16
N VAL A 282 -13.90 -2.08 5.47
CA VAL A 282 -14.77 -3.20 5.17
C VAL A 282 -14.93 -3.27 3.67
N THR A 283 -14.73 -4.46 3.10
CA THR A 283 -14.95 -4.71 1.68
C THR A 283 -15.86 -5.90 1.52
N VAL A 284 -16.86 -5.80 0.68
CA VAL A 284 -17.71 -6.91 0.26
C VAL A 284 -17.60 -7.06 -1.25
N SER A 285 -17.59 -8.29 -1.73
CA SER A 285 -17.56 -8.58 -3.16
C SER A 285 -18.40 -9.81 -3.48
N GLY A 286 -18.83 -9.88 -4.72
CA GLY A 286 -19.53 -11.05 -5.24
C GLY A 286 -19.30 -11.20 -6.72
N SER A 287 -19.33 -12.42 -7.23
CA SER A 287 -19.28 -12.70 -8.65
C SER A 287 -20.12 -13.89 -9.07
N ARG A 288 -20.46 -13.89 -10.35
CA ARG A 288 -21.00 -15.03 -11.06
C ARG A 288 -20.16 -15.23 -12.33
N ALA A 289 -19.78 -16.48 -12.59
CA ALA A 289 -19.09 -16.86 -13.81
C ALA A 289 -19.74 -18.11 -14.40
N SER A 290 -19.80 -18.19 -15.73
CA SER A 290 -20.27 -19.36 -16.47
C SER A 290 -19.29 -19.63 -17.60
N PHE A 291 -18.80 -20.86 -17.69
CA PHE A 291 -17.80 -21.26 -18.68
C PHE A 291 -17.93 -22.74 -19.01
N ASP A 292 -17.44 -23.11 -20.17
CA ASP A 292 -17.42 -24.50 -20.63
C ASP A 292 -16.07 -25.16 -20.34
N ILE A 293 -16.11 -26.37 -19.80
CA ILE A 293 -14.93 -27.23 -19.64
C ILE A 293 -15.25 -28.60 -20.24
N ALA A 294 -14.55 -28.96 -21.29
CA ALA A 294 -14.71 -30.25 -21.99
C ALA A 294 -16.17 -30.55 -22.39
N GLY A 295 -16.94 -29.53 -22.78
CA GLY A 295 -18.35 -29.65 -23.18
C GLY A 295 -19.34 -29.68 -22.02
N LEU A 296 -18.86 -29.44 -20.77
CA LEU A 296 -19.73 -29.33 -19.59
C LEU A 296 -19.84 -27.87 -19.17
N ASN A 297 -21.07 -27.37 -19.00
CA ASN A 297 -21.31 -26.03 -18.50
C ASN A 297 -21.07 -25.97 -16.98
N VAL A 298 -20.16 -25.10 -16.56
CA VAL A 298 -19.84 -24.84 -15.16
C VAL A 298 -20.30 -23.43 -14.81
N THR A 299 -21.16 -23.32 -13.80
CA THR A 299 -21.52 -22.03 -13.20
C THR A 299 -20.90 -21.92 -11.82
N SER A 300 -20.23 -20.81 -11.55
CA SER A 300 -19.61 -20.46 -10.27
C SER A 300 -20.26 -19.21 -9.70
N ARG A 301 -20.49 -19.19 -8.40
CA ARG A 301 -20.95 -18.00 -7.64
C ARG A 301 -20.09 -17.85 -6.41
N SER A 302 -19.48 -16.69 -6.26
CA SER A 302 -18.68 -16.39 -5.08
C SER A 302 -19.17 -15.13 -4.37
N ALA A 303 -18.95 -15.09 -3.05
CA ALA A 303 -19.17 -13.93 -2.22
C ALA A 303 -18.08 -13.87 -1.15
N SER A 304 -17.51 -12.67 -0.92
CA SER A 304 -16.46 -12.48 0.07
C SER A 304 -16.70 -11.21 0.87
N ALA A 305 -16.32 -11.25 2.15
CA ALA A 305 -16.28 -10.10 3.05
C ALA A 305 -14.87 -10.01 3.65
N VAL A 306 -14.31 -8.80 3.67
CA VAL A 306 -12.97 -8.52 4.21
C VAL A 306 -13.08 -7.42 5.26
N LEU A 307 -12.63 -7.71 6.47
CA LEU A 307 -12.36 -6.70 7.49
C LEU A 307 -10.86 -6.42 7.47
N GLY A 308 -10.48 -5.16 7.28
CA GLY A 308 -9.11 -4.72 7.19
C GLY A 308 -8.76 -3.67 8.24
N TRP A 309 -7.55 -3.73 8.75
CA TRP A 309 -6.91 -2.74 9.60
C TRP A 309 -5.51 -2.47 9.12
N SER A 310 -5.17 -1.19 8.97
CA SER A 310 -3.83 -0.73 8.63
C SER A 310 -3.33 0.24 9.69
N ARG A 311 -2.05 0.18 10.02
CA ARG A 311 -1.42 1.14 10.93
C ARG A 311 -0.09 1.63 10.38
N VAL A 312 0.09 2.94 10.36
CA VAL A 312 1.37 3.57 10.09
C VAL A 312 2.24 3.46 11.34
N LEU A 313 3.38 2.78 11.19
CA LEU A 313 4.36 2.59 12.26
C LEU A 313 5.41 3.71 12.26
N TRP A 314 5.76 4.16 11.07
CA TRP A 314 6.76 5.20 10.85
C TRP A 314 6.51 5.91 9.51
N SER A 315 6.74 7.22 9.49
CA SER A 315 6.64 8.04 8.27
C SER A 315 7.62 9.21 8.36
N SER A 316 8.36 9.45 7.28
CA SER A 316 9.25 10.60 7.10
C SER A 316 9.35 10.95 5.63
N ALA A 317 10.09 12.01 5.29
CA ALA A 317 10.41 12.35 3.90
C ALA A 317 11.13 11.19 3.17
N GLY A 318 12.00 10.46 3.88
CA GLY A 318 12.78 9.34 3.34
C GLY A 318 12.03 8.02 3.22
N GLY A 319 10.81 7.90 3.76
CA GLY A 319 10.08 6.65 3.64
C GLY A 319 8.89 6.48 4.57
N ARG A 320 8.30 5.28 4.55
CA ARG A 320 7.12 4.95 5.33
C ARG A 320 7.06 3.46 5.66
N SER A 321 6.58 3.13 6.85
CA SER A 321 6.36 1.76 7.31
C SER A 321 4.90 1.59 7.74
N VAL A 322 4.23 0.57 7.21
CA VAL A 322 2.82 0.28 7.48
C VAL A 322 2.65 -1.20 7.75
N ILE A 323 1.87 -1.54 8.75
CA ILE A 323 1.38 -2.90 8.96
C ILE A 323 -0.09 -3.00 8.54
N ASP A 324 -0.45 -4.06 7.86
CA ASP A 324 -1.82 -4.38 7.45
C ASP A 324 -2.22 -5.74 8.00
N VAL A 325 -3.42 -5.82 8.58
CA VAL A 325 -4.03 -7.09 9.01
C VAL A 325 -5.42 -7.16 8.41
N SER A 326 -5.78 -8.32 7.86
CA SER A 326 -7.12 -8.53 7.32
C SER A 326 -7.65 -9.92 7.64
N LEU A 327 -8.96 -9.99 7.82
CA LEU A 327 -9.73 -11.23 7.95
C LEU A 327 -10.68 -11.30 6.75
N ILE A 328 -10.57 -12.38 5.99
CA ILE A 328 -11.30 -12.61 4.74
C ILE A 328 -12.21 -13.81 4.98
N ARG A 329 -13.50 -13.64 4.75
CA ARG A 329 -14.49 -14.70 4.76
C ARG A 329 -15.04 -14.85 3.35
N SER A 330 -14.92 -16.05 2.76
CA SER A 330 -15.38 -16.34 1.41
C SER A 330 -16.32 -17.53 1.36
N ARG A 331 -17.25 -17.49 0.40
CA ARG A 331 -18.17 -18.57 0.04
C ARG A 331 -18.05 -18.79 -1.46
N LEU A 332 -17.94 -20.05 -1.87
CA LEU A 332 -17.87 -20.47 -3.26
C LEU A 332 -18.87 -21.62 -3.50
N ALA A 333 -19.82 -21.40 -4.40
CA ALA A 333 -20.77 -22.40 -4.85
C ALA A 333 -20.59 -22.65 -6.34
N ARG A 334 -20.52 -23.90 -6.75
CA ARG A 334 -20.38 -24.32 -8.16
C ARG A 334 -21.45 -25.32 -8.53
N ASP A 335 -21.92 -25.19 -9.75
CA ASP A 335 -22.86 -26.11 -10.38
C ASP A 335 -22.21 -26.63 -11.67
N ILE A 336 -22.29 -27.93 -11.94
CA ILE A 336 -21.89 -28.55 -13.21
C ILE A 336 -23.15 -29.16 -13.85
N GLU A 337 -23.50 -28.74 -15.07
CA GLU A 337 -24.71 -29.17 -15.76
C GLU A 337 -25.97 -29.10 -14.85
N SER A 338 -26.08 -28.02 -14.06
CA SER A 338 -27.13 -27.80 -13.05
C SER A 338 -27.09 -28.72 -11.84
N VAL A 339 -26.06 -29.57 -11.69
CA VAL A 339 -25.83 -30.36 -10.49
C VAL A 339 -24.98 -29.56 -9.52
N ALA A 340 -25.56 -29.22 -8.37
CA ALA A 340 -24.85 -28.44 -7.35
C ALA A 340 -23.72 -29.25 -6.70
N LEU A 341 -22.55 -28.70 -6.66
CA LEU A 341 -21.43 -29.21 -5.87
C LEU A 341 -21.51 -28.69 -4.42
N GLN A 342 -20.78 -29.34 -3.53
CA GLN A 342 -20.68 -28.86 -2.15
C GLN A 342 -20.17 -27.41 -2.11
N THR A 343 -20.92 -26.54 -1.43
CA THR A 343 -20.51 -25.15 -1.20
C THR A 343 -19.28 -25.11 -0.29
N GLU A 344 -18.26 -24.41 -0.72
CA GLU A 344 -17.03 -24.22 0.02
C GLU A 344 -17.05 -22.92 0.80
N HIS A 345 -16.53 -22.98 2.00
CA HIS A 345 -16.38 -21.82 2.88
C HIS A 345 -14.94 -21.71 3.36
N SER A 346 -14.32 -20.56 3.21
CA SER A 346 -12.97 -20.32 3.71
C SER A 346 -12.91 -19.08 4.59
N THR A 347 -12.03 -19.11 5.59
CA THR A 347 -11.67 -17.94 6.40
C THR A 347 -10.17 -17.84 6.39
N VAL A 348 -9.64 -16.71 5.94
CA VAL A 348 -8.21 -16.46 5.82
C VAL A 348 -7.84 -15.21 6.61
N SER A 349 -6.86 -15.32 7.50
CA SER A 349 -6.20 -14.16 8.11
C SER A 349 -4.91 -13.86 7.35
N ARG A 350 -4.67 -12.60 7.06
CA ARG A 350 -3.43 -12.13 6.44
C ARG A 350 -2.84 -10.99 7.24
N ALA A 351 -1.54 -11.08 7.55
CA ALA A 351 -0.74 -9.97 8.08
C ALA A 351 0.35 -9.62 7.06
N ALA A 352 0.57 -8.33 6.84
CA ALA A 352 1.60 -7.82 5.93
C ALA A 352 2.29 -6.60 6.54
N TRP A 353 3.56 -6.43 6.22
CA TRP A 353 4.33 -5.25 6.60
C TRP A 353 4.93 -4.61 5.36
N MET A 354 4.48 -3.42 5.03
CA MET A 354 5.01 -2.66 3.90
C MET A 354 6.00 -1.62 4.39
N HIS A 355 7.22 -1.67 3.86
CA HIS A 355 8.26 -0.68 4.09
C HIS A 355 8.66 -0.04 2.78
N ILE A 356 8.63 1.30 2.74
CA ILE A 356 8.95 2.13 1.58
C ILE A 356 10.13 3.00 1.93
N LEU A 357 11.14 3.02 1.08
CA LEU A 357 12.28 3.94 1.15
C LEU A 357 12.34 4.78 -0.12
N ARG A 358 12.75 6.04 0.03
CA ARG A 358 12.84 7.02 -1.05
C ARG A 358 14.15 7.79 -0.98
N GLY A 359 14.81 7.88 -2.11
CA GLY A 359 15.89 8.83 -2.36
C GLY A 359 15.48 9.82 -3.44
N GLU A 360 16.39 10.68 -3.87
CA GLU A 360 16.11 11.69 -4.88
C GLU A 360 15.64 11.10 -6.22
N ARG A 361 16.28 9.99 -6.65
CA ARG A 361 16.05 9.37 -7.96
C ARG A 361 15.68 7.91 -7.88
N TRP A 362 15.44 7.38 -6.69
CA TRP A 362 15.05 5.99 -6.52
C TRP A 362 13.97 5.85 -5.46
N GLN A 363 13.21 4.82 -5.61
CA GLN A 363 12.20 4.42 -4.65
C GLN A 363 12.10 2.91 -4.62
N VAL A 364 12.05 2.34 -3.42
CA VAL A 364 11.97 0.88 -3.19
C VAL A 364 10.86 0.61 -2.20
N PHE A 365 10.14 -0.48 -2.40
CA PHE A 365 9.28 -1.04 -1.36
C PHE A 365 9.53 -2.54 -1.20
N ILE A 366 9.24 -3.02 0.00
CA ILE A 366 9.17 -4.44 0.34
C ILE A 366 7.92 -4.68 1.18
N GLU A 367 7.18 -5.76 0.89
CA GLU A 367 5.96 -6.16 1.60
C GLU A 367 5.96 -7.67 1.83
N PRO A 368 6.68 -8.20 2.85
CA PRO A 368 6.47 -9.56 3.32
C PRO A 368 5.06 -9.70 3.93
N SER A 369 4.47 -10.88 3.77
CA SER A 369 3.16 -11.20 4.33
C SER A 369 3.04 -12.68 4.69
N LEU A 370 2.19 -12.94 5.68
CA LEU A 370 1.80 -14.25 6.14
C LEU A 370 0.29 -14.37 6.01
N SER A 371 -0.19 -15.46 5.39
CA SER A 371 -1.60 -15.80 5.32
C SER A 371 -1.84 -17.17 5.95
N ALA A 372 -2.89 -17.28 6.73
CA ALA A 372 -3.30 -18.54 7.36
C ALA A 372 -4.79 -18.80 7.11
N GLY A 373 -5.10 -19.99 6.61
CA GLY A 373 -6.46 -20.50 6.55
C GLY A 373 -6.91 -20.98 7.93
N LEU A 374 -8.06 -20.46 8.40
CA LEU A 374 -8.52 -20.65 9.77
C LEU A 374 -9.82 -21.45 9.80
N PRO A 375 -10.01 -22.39 10.75
CA PRO A 375 -11.26 -23.12 10.94
C PRO A 375 -12.28 -22.32 11.75
N LEU A 376 -12.49 -21.04 11.39
CA LEU A 376 -13.35 -20.09 12.11
C LEU A 376 -14.51 -19.59 11.24
N LEU A 377 -15.52 -19.00 11.87
CA LEU A 377 -16.67 -18.37 11.21
C LEU A 377 -17.41 -19.32 10.25
N GLY A 378 -17.50 -20.62 10.56
CA GLY A 378 -18.13 -21.63 9.71
C GLY A 378 -17.31 -21.97 8.44
N ALA A 379 -16.00 -21.84 8.47
CA ALA A 379 -15.13 -22.35 7.41
C ALA A 379 -15.26 -23.88 7.29
N THR A 380 -15.19 -24.39 6.07
CA THR A 380 -15.12 -25.82 5.82
C THR A 380 -13.81 -26.37 6.42
N HIS A 381 -13.93 -27.38 7.26
CA HIS A 381 -12.77 -28.01 7.88
C HIS A 381 -12.10 -28.98 6.91
N ASP A 382 -10.79 -29.04 6.96
CA ASP A 382 -10.01 -30.06 6.25
C ASP A 382 -10.22 -31.42 6.92
N ARG A 383 -10.25 -32.47 6.11
CA ARG A 383 -10.32 -33.85 6.62
C ARG A 383 -8.93 -34.25 7.14
N PRO A 384 -8.89 -35.12 8.18
CA PRO A 384 -7.60 -35.54 8.77
C PRO A 384 -6.72 -36.37 7.82
N ASP A 385 -7.30 -36.92 6.76
CA ASP A 385 -6.66 -37.84 5.79
C ASP A 385 -6.18 -37.14 4.51
N LEU A 386 -6.17 -35.78 4.47
CA LEU A 386 -5.67 -35.04 3.31
C LEU A 386 -4.16 -35.25 3.13
N SER A 387 -3.77 -35.56 1.90
CA SER A 387 -2.38 -35.55 1.48
C SER A 387 -1.91 -34.10 1.19
N ARG A 388 -0.60 -33.89 1.06
CA ARG A 388 -0.06 -32.56 0.70
C ARG A 388 -0.53 -32.05 -0.67
N GLY A 389 -0.84 -32.95 -1.58
CA GLY A 389 -1.37 -32.65 -2.91
C GLY A 389 -2.84 -32.25 -2.94
N ASP A 390 -3.59 -32.63 -1.90
CA ASP A 390 -5.00 -32.26 -1.77
C ASP A 390 -5.13 -30.78 -1.38
N THR A 391 -6.22 -30.14 -1.81
CA THR A 391 -6.48 -28.73 -1.49
C THR A 391 -6.79 -28.54 -0.01
N HIS A 392 -5.93 -27.77 0.67
CA HIS A 392 -6.10 -27.41 2.07
C HIS A 392 -6.76 -26.05 2.21
N ARG A 393 -7.74 -25.97 3.11
CA ARG A 393 -8.38 -24.71 3.53
C ARG A 393 -7.74 -24.15 4.80
N GLN A 394 -7.17 -25.05 5.61
CA GLN A 394 -6.29 -24.72 6.73
C GLN A 394 -4.84 -24.85 6.28
N PHE A 395 -4.23 -23.74 5.90
CA PHE A 395 -2.89 -23.64 5.30
C PHE A 395 -2.08 -22.53 5.96
N LEU A 396 -0.78 -22.56 5.73
CA LEU A 396 0.13 -21.45 6.03
C LEU A 396 0.90 -21.06 4.78
N LYS A 397 0.80 -19.78 4.38
CA LYS A 397 1.45 -19.24 3.19
C LYS A 397 2.29 -18.00 3.53
N TRP A 398 3.55 -18.02 3.13
CA TRP A 398 4.45 -16.88 3.11
C TRP A 398 4.45 -16.25 1.74
N ALA A 399 4.40 -14.93 1.67
CA ALA A 399 4.56 -14.23 0.42
C ALA A 399 5.36 -12.94 0.61
N ILE A 400 5.95 -12.46 -0.48
CA ILE A 400 6.64 -11.18 -0.54
C ILE A 400 6.27 -10.48 -1.84
N ALA A 401 5.95 -9.20 -1.74
CA ALA A 401 5.95 -8.29 -2.87
C ALA A 401 7.07 -7.27 -2.67
N ALA A 402 7.80 -6.95 -3.73
CA ALA A 402 8.84 -5.94 -3.70
C ALA A 402 8.87 -5.18 -5.03
N GLY A 403 9.34 -3.96 -5.01
CA GLY A 403 9.52 -3.18 -6.23
C GLY A 403 10.54 -2.07 -6.06
N ALA A 404 11.16 -1.72 -7.17
CA ALA A 404 12.08 -0.60 -7.25
C ALA A 404 11.83 0.21 -8.52
N VAL A 405 11.99 1.53 -8.41
CA VAL A 405 12.05 2.46 -9.54
C VAL A 405 13.30 3.29 -9.38
N VAL A 406 14.07 3.41 -10.45
CA VAL A 406 15.28 4.22 -10.51
C VAL A 406 15.21 5.11 -11.75
N ARG A 407 15.53 6.39 -11.60
CA ARG A 407 15.57 7.37 -12.69
C ARG A 407 17.00 7.78 -13.01
N SER A 408 17.26 8.04 -14.28
CA SER A 408 18.53 8.63 -14.73
C SER A 408 18.69 10.05 -14.20
N ALA A 409 19.91 10.59 -14.31
CA ALA A 409 20.21 11.96 -13.92
C ALA A 409 19.41 13.02 -14.71
N SER A 410 19.07 12.71 -15.97
CA SER A 410 18.27 13.58 -16.85
C SER A 410 16.78 13.37 -16.74
N ASP A 411 16.30 12.43 -15.90
CA ASP A 411 14.89 11.96 -15.81
C ASP A 411 14.31 11.44 -17.14
N GLU A 412 15.15 11.19 -18.15
CA GLU A 412 14.73 10.68 -19.46
C GLU A 412 14.46 9.18 -19.44
N ILE A 413 15.16 8.44 -18.58
CA ILE A 413 15.08 6.99 -18.47
C ILE A 413 14.62 6.62 -17.06
N GLU A 414 13.63 5.76 -16.98
CA GLU A 414 13.16 5.16 -15.73
C GLU A 414 13.21 3.63 -15.86
N TYR A 415 13.91 2.96 -14.95
CA TYR A 415 13.87 1.52 -14.81
C TYR A 415 12.97 1.13 -13.63
N ALA A 416 11.99 0.26 -13.88
CA ALA A 416 11.08 -0.26 -12.88
C ALA A 416 11.13 -1.77 -12.84
N VAL A 417 11.21 -2.34 -11.64
CA VAL A 417 11.16 -3.78 -11.41
C VAL A 417 10.17 -4.10 -10.29
N GLN A 418 9.43 -5.20 -10.45
CA GLN A 418 8.50 -5.71 -9.45
C GLN A 418 8.68 -7.23 -9.31
N LEU A 419 8.71 -7.70 -8.09
CA LEU A 419 8.77 -9.10 -7.70
C LEU A 419 7.55 -9.43 -6.84
N THR A 420 6.89 -10.53 -7.14
CA THR A 420 5.95 -11.20 -6.24
C THR A 420 6.39 -12.65 -6.12
N ALA A 421 6.51 -13.16 -4.90
CA ALA A 421 6.84 -14.55 -4.66
C ALA A 421 6.02 -15.09 -3.49
N GLN A 422 5.70 -16.38 -3.53
CA GLN A 422 5.02 -17.06 -2.42
C GLN A 422 5.53 -18.49 -2.23
N ARG A 423 5.32 -19.00 -1.02
CA ARG A 423 5.62 -20.37 -0.64
C ARG A 423 4.56 -20.90 0.32
N ALA A 424 4.06 -22.08 0.02
CA ALA A 424 3.20 -22.90 0.90
C ALA A 424 3.75 -24.32 0.99
N GLY A 425 3.40 -25.00 2.08
CA GLY A 425 3.79 -26.40 2.30
C GLY A 425 2.80 -27.39 1.69
N GLU A 426 1.53 -26.97 1.61
CA GLU A 426 0.39 -27.76 1.14
C GLU A 426 -0.19 -27.14 -0.14
N SER A 427 -1.07 -27.90 -0.83
CA SER A 427 -1.83 -27.36 -1.96
C SER A 427 -2.92 -26.40 -1.46
N LEU A 428 -2.93 -25.20 -2.05
CA LEU A 428 -3.79 -24.09 -1.66
C LEU A 428 -5.12 -24.09 -2.41
N ILE A 429 -6.14 -23.46 -1.84
CA ILE A 429 -7.35 -23.08 -2.60
C ILE A 429 -6.98 -22.13 -3.73
N GLY A 430 -7.71 -22.15 -4.84
CA GLY A 430 -7.39 -21.40 -6.05
C GLY A 430 -7.19 -19.90 -5.85
N ALA A 431 -7.97 -19.27 -4.96
CA ALA A 431 -7.82 -17.84 -4.62
C ALA A 431 -6.48 -17.49 -3.93
N GLU A 432 -5.76 -18.48 -3.39
CA GLU A 432 -4.51 -18.27 -2.66
C GLU A 432 -3.27 -18.75 -3.46
N GLN A 433 -3.47 -19.35 -4.63
CA GLN A 433 -2.39 -19.77 -5.52
C GLN A 433 -1.76 -18.57 -6.25
N ILE A 434 -0.51 -18.69 -6.65
CA ILE A 434 0.12 -17.76 -7.59
C ILE A 434 -0.25 -18.15 -9.02
N HIS A 435 -0.63 -17.15 -9.82
CA HIS A 435 -1.07 -17.33 -11.19
C HIS A 435 -0.09 -16.69 -12.15
N LEU A 436 0.32 -17.44 -13.18
CA LEU A 436 1.21 -16.99 -14.24
C LEU A 436 0.44 -16.88 -15.57
N GLY A 437 0.82 -15.89 -16.34
CA GLY A 437 0.16 -15.52 -17.60
C GLY A 437 -0.78 -14.33 -17.43
N GLY A 438 -1.01 -13.61 -18.51
CA GLY A 438 -1.82 -12.42 -18.57
C GLY A 438 -1.06 -11.13 -18.25
N PHE A 439 -1.79 -10.03 -18.40
CA PHE A 439 -1.25 -8.68 -18.26
C PHE A 439 -0.62 -8.39 -16.89
N ALA A 440 -1.19 -8.94 -15.83
CA ALA A 440 -0.72 -8.71 -14.46
C ALA A 440 0.54 -9.50 -14.08
N SER A 441 0.96 -10.48 -14.88
CA SER A 441 2.09 -11.36 -14.56
C SER A 441 3.06 -11.51 -15.74
N VAL A 442 2.96 -12.55 -16.58
CA VAL A 442 3.83 -12.79 -17.74
C VAL A 442 3.04 -12.50 -19.03
N ARG A 443 3.22 -11.29 -19.58
CA ARG A 443 2.36 -10.66 -20.58
C ARG A 443 2.28 -11.41 -21.92
N GLY A 444 3.27 -12.23 -22.27
CA GLY A 444 3.27 -13.01 -23.51
C GLY A 444 2.33 -14.22 -23.50
N PHE A 445 1.70 -14.55 -22.38
CA PHE A 445 0.85 -15.73 -22.20
C PHE A 445 -0.59 -15.34 -21.87
N ARG A 446 -1.53 -16.29 -22.02
CA ARG A 446 -2.93 -16.09 -21.64
C ARG A 446 -3.07 -15.96 -20.13
N GLU A 447 -4.14 -15.31 -19.70
CA GLU A 447 -4.50 -15.19 -18.29
C GLU A 447 -4.61 -16.57 -17.64
N VAL A 448 -4.00 -16.71 -16.44
CA VAL A 448 -3.98 -17.96 -15.66
C VAL A 448 -3.54 -19.18 -16.49
N SER A 449 -2.46 -19.04 -17.25
CA SER A 449 -1.90 -20.18 -18.01
C SER A 449 -1.33 -21.27 -17.08
N VAL A 450 -0.77 -20.87 -15.93
CA VAL A 450 -0.21 -21.76 -14.91
C VAL A 450 -0.60 -21.24 -13.53
N SER A 451 -0.93 -22.15 -12.62
CA SER A 451 -1.16 -21.87 -11.20
C SER A 451 -0.28 -22.76 -10.32
N GLY A 452 0.06 -22.26 -9.15
CA GLY A 452 0.85 -23.05 -8.20
C GLY A 452 0.79 -22.53 -6.76
N ASP A 453 1.17 -23.40 -5.84
CA ASP A 453 1.18 -23.10 -4.40
C ASP A 453 2.45 -22.35 -4.00
N THR A 454 3.53 -22.62 -4.71
CA THR A 454 4.84 -21.98 -4.57
C THR A 454 5.29 -21.42 -5.92
N GLY A 455 5.79 -20.19 -5.94
CA GLY A 455 6.26 -19.58 -7.19
C GLY A 455 6.65 -18.12 -7.05
N HIS A 456 7.00 -17.53 -8.20
CA HIS A 456 7.33 -16.11 -8.28
C HIS A 456 6.98 -15.53 -9.66
N VAL A 457 6.80 -14.23 -9.69
CA VAL A 457 6.68 -13.39 -10.88
C VAL A 457 7.65 -12.23 -10.74
N LEU A 458 8.51 -12.04 -11.74
CA LEU A 458 9.39 -10.88 -11.88
C LEU A 458 8.99 -10.12 -13.14
N ARG A 459 8.70 -8.84 -12.99
CA ARG A 459 8.39 -7.93 -14.09
C ARG A 459 9.40 -6.80 -14.11
N SER A 460 9.93 -6.47 -15.29
CA SER A 460 10.83 -5.34 -15.45
C SER A 460 10.45 -4.51 -16.66
N GLU A 461 10.58 -3.18 -16.54
CA GLU A 461 10.28 -2.22 -17.58
C GLU A 461 11.36 -1.16 -17.63
N LEU A 462 11.86 -0.87 -18.83
CA LEU A 462 12.65 0.32 -19.12
C LEU A 462 11.74 1.31 -19.84
N ARG A 463 11.52 2.46 -19.23
CA ARG A 463 10.55 3.48 -19.64
C ARG A 463 11.25 4.75 -20.06
N LEU A 464 10.63 5.48 -20.98
CA LEU A 464 11.07 6.81 -21.43
C LEU A 464 9.98 7.86 -21.10
N PRO A 465 9.94 8.39 -19.87
CA PRO A 465 8.83 9.22 -19.39
C PRO A 465 8.60 10.51 -20.17
N GLN A 466 9.66 11.03 -20.83
CA GLN A 466 9.63 12.32 -21.53
C GLN A 466 9.82 12.19 -23.05
N ALA A 467 9.61 10.97 -23.63
CA ALA A 467 9.99 10.69 -25.00
C ALA A 467 9.25 11.56 -26.02
N PHE A 468 7.93 11.68 -25.90
CA PHE A 468 7.14 12.50 -26.81
C PHE A 468 5.72 12.78 -26.31
N ARG A 469 5.01 13.64 -27.04
CA ARG A 469 3.60 13.94 -26.83
C ARG A 469 2.81 13.62 -28.10
N ALA A 470 1.69 12.92 -27.98
CA ALA A 470 0.75 12.69 -29.06
C ALA A 470 -0.56 13.44 -28.75
N ALA A 471 -1.03 14.26 -29.68
CA ALA A 471 -2.22 15.11 -29.48
C ALA A 471 -2.19 15.96 -28.19
N GLY A 472 -0.98 16.40 -27.77
CA GLY A 472 -0.75 17.18 -26.55
C GLY A 472 -0.73 16.34 -25.27
N LEU A 473 -0.96 15.03 -25.33
CA LEU A 473 -0.90 14.12 -24.20
C LEU A 473 0.50 13.49 -24.07
N PRO A 474 1.05 13.35 -22.87
CA PRO A 474 2.31 12.64 -22.65
C PRO A 474 2.16 11.16 -23.01
N VAL A 475 3.11 10.62 -23.75
CA VAL A 475 3.21 9.21 -24.12
C VAL A 475 4.50 8.66 -23.55
N VAL A 476 4.40 7.61 -22.77
CA VAL A 476 5.52 6.92 -22.13
C VAL A 476 5.71 5.57 -22.82
N PRO A 477 6.60 5.46 -23.81
CA PRO A 477 6.97 4.17 -24.38
C PRO A 477 7.83 3.39 -23.39
N PHE A 478 7.78 2.07 -23.49
CA PHE A 478 8.59 1.19 -22.67
C PHE A 478 8.87 -0.15 -23.36
N VAL A 479 9.94 -0.78 -22.95
CA VAL A 479 10.21 -2.18 -23.23
C VAL A 479 10.13 -2.98 -21.95
N HIS A 480 9.76 -4.25 -22.04
CA HIS A 480 9.61 -5.09 -20.85
C HIS A 480 10.16 -6.50 -21.04
N VAL A 481 10.56 -7.10 -19.92
CA VAL A 481 10.84 -8.53 -19.80
C VAL A 481 10.14 -9.02 -18.53
N ASP A 482 9.36 -10.10 -18.68
CA ASP A 482 8.65 -10.75 -17.59
C ASP A 482 9.12 -12.19 -17.46
N HIS A 483 9.24 -12.66 -16.22
CA HIS A 483 9.56 -14.05 -15.89
C HIS A 483 8.67 -14.53 -14.75
N GLY A 484 8.21 -15.77 -14.81
CA GLY A 484 7.47 -16.40 -13.74
C GLY A 484 7.72 -17.89 -13.68
N ALA A 485 7.71 -18.44 -12.48
CA ALA A 485 7.73 -19.88 -12.25
C ALA A 485 6.76 -20.24 -11.14
N ALA A 486 6.00 -21.30 -11.32
CA ALA A 486 5.07 -21.81 -10.33
C ALA A 486 5.11 -23.33 -10.29
N ARG A 487 4.81 -23.89 -9.10
CA ARG A 487 4.78 -25.31 -8.82
C ARG A 487 3.63 -25.60 -7.85
N GLN A 488 2.83 -26.61 -8.15
CA GLN A 488 1.92 -27.25 -7.19
C GLN A 488 2.71 -28.09 -6.19
N SER A 489 2.16 -28.37 -5.01
CA SER A 489 2.86 -29.07 -3.92
C SER A 489 3.52 -30.38 -4.33
N GLU A 490 2.87 -31.18 -5.19
CA GLU A 490 3.36 -32.46 -5.71
C GLU A 490 3.60 -32.43 -7.24
N GLY A 491 3.51 -31.23 -7.85
CA GLY A 491 3.59 -31.05 -9.29
C GLY A 491 4.97 -30.65 -9.82
N ARG A 492 5.12 -30.70 -11.14
CA ARG A 492 6.28 -30.16 -11.86
C ARG A 492 6.31 -28.63 -11.73
N ARG A 493 7.49 -28.07 -11.78
CA ARG A 493 7.69 -26.64 -11.94
C ARG A 493 7.37 -26.23 -13.38
N ASN A 494 6.53 -25.23 -13.55
CA ASN A 494 6.27 -24.60 -14.83
C ASN A 494 6.93 -23.23 -14.86
N THR A 495 7.57 -22.87 -15.97
CA THR A 495 8.28 -21.61 -16.15
C THR A 495 7.79 -20.91 -17.41
N LEU A 496 7.54 -19.62 -17.32
CA LEU A 496 7.14 -18.75 -18.42
C LEU A 496 8.05 -17.52 -18.45
N ALA A 497 8.47 -17.10 -19.65
CA ALA A 497 9.12 -15.82 -19.83
C ALA A 497 8.65 -15.14 -21.11
N SER A 498 8.52 -13.82 -21.07
CA SER A 498 8.10 -13.01 -22.23
C SER A 498 8.87 -11.70 -22.28
N ALA A 499 8.96 -11.14 -23.49
CA ALA A 499 9.46 -9.80 -23.73
C ALA A 499 8.51 -9.05 -24.66
N GLY A 500 8.59 -7.74 -24.66
CA GLY A 500 7.75 -6.92 -25.52
C GLY A 500 7.98 -5.43 -25.37
N LEU A 501 7.14 -4.70 -26.06
CA LEU A 501 7.15 -3.25 -26.04
C LEU A 501 5.73 -2.72 -25.83
N GLY A 502 5.63 -1.55 -25.28
CA GLY A 502 4.35 -0.90 -25.03
C GLY A 502 4.47 0.60 -24.95
N ALA A 503 3.33 1.23 -24.87
CA ALA A 503 3.20 2.65 -24.60
C ALA A 503 1.98 2.89 -23.72
N ARG A 504 2.08 3.88 -22.85
CA ARG A 504 0.98 4.34 -22.00
C ARG A 504 0.90 5.84 -21.98
N GLY A 505 -0.28 6.36 -21.70
CA GLY A 505 -0.51 7.79 -21.60
C GLY A 505 -1.65 8.13 -20.66
N ALA A 506 -1.59 9.35 -20.13
CA ALA A 506 -2.61 9.88 -19.23
C ALA A 506 -2.86 11.36 -19.56
N GLY A 507 -4.11 11.80 -19.52
CA GLY A 507 -4.47 13.20 -19.66
C GLY A 507 -5.94 13.41 -20.02
N ARG A 508 -6.49 14.57 -19.64
CA ARG A 508 -7.89 14.94 -19.88
C ARG A 508 -8.90 13.90 -19.37
N GLY A 509 -8.62 13.28 -18.20
CA GLY A 509 -9.47 12.23 -17.63
C GLY A 509 -9.29 10.85 -18.30
N MET A 510 -8.46 10.72 -19.33
CA MET A 510 -8.23 9.48 -20.05
C MET A 510 -6.92 8.83 -19.61
N LEU A 511 -6.94 7.52 -19.41
CA LEU A 511 -5.78 6.65 -19.24
C LEU A 511 -5.84 5.57 -20.31
N TRP A 512 -4.72 5.31 -20.97
CA TRP A 512 -4.62 4.23 -21.94
C TRP A 512 -3.27 3.52 -21.84
N GLU A 513 -3.27 2.25 -22.19
CA GLU A 513 -2.06 1.44 -22.27
C GLU A 513 -2.22 0.40 -23.41
N GLY A 514 -1.17 0.28 -24.21
CA GLY A 514 -1.05 -0.75 -25.25
C GLY A 514 0.27 -1.48 -25.10
N VAL A 515 0.25 -2.80 -25.14
CA VAL A 515 1.44 -3.65 -24.99
C VAL A 515 1.38 -4.79 -25.99
N VAL A 516 2.49 -5.04 -26.69
CA VAL A 516 2.67 -6.23 -27.52
C VAL A 516 3.80 -7.06 -26.93
N SER A 517 3.55 -8.34 -26.72
CA SER A 517 4.45 -9.26 -26.03
C SER A 517 4.58 -10.57 -26.77
N VAL A 518 5.77 -11.16 -26.74
CA VAL A 518 6.07 -12.47 -27.29
C VAL A 518 6.62 -13.40 -26.20
N PRO A 519 6.25 -14.68 -26.18
CA PRO A 519 6.93 -15.67 -25.36
C PRO A 519 8.38 -15.83 -25.81
N ILE A 520 9.33 -15.81 -24.87
CA ILE A 520 10.77 -16.02 -25.14
C ILE A 520 11.30 -17.32 -24.56
N ALA A 521 10.70 -17.81 -23.48
CA ALA A 521 11.01 -19.13 -22.92
C ALA A 521 9.78 -19.72 -22.22
N ARG A 522 9.69 -21.05 -22.23
CA ARG A 522 8.66 -21.80 -21.51
C ARG A 522 9.15 -23.22 -21.18
N GLU A 523 8.78 -23.67 -20.00
CA GLU A 523 8.85 -25.06 -19.58
C GLU A 523 7.46 -25.46 -19.09
N THR A 524 6.58 -25.82 -20.02
CA THR A 524 5.19 -26.20 -19.77
C THR A 524 4.64 -26.96 -20.97
N ASP A 525 3.67 -27.84 -20.75
CA ASP A 525 2.99 -28.60 -21.79
C ASP A 525 1.93 -27.76 -22.56
N LEU A 526 1.75 -26.49 -22.18
CA LEU A 526 0.78 -25.60 -22.83
C LEU A 526 1.22 -25.20 -24.24
N PRO A 527 0.29 -25.04 -25.19
CA PRO A 527 0.61 -24.55 -26.53
C PRO A 527 1.20 -23.13 -26.46
N SER A 528 2.18 -22.83 -27.31
CA SER A 528 2.75 -21.48 -27.40
C SER A 528 1.77 -20.56 -28.09
N PRO A 529 1.31 -19.48 -27.46
CA PRO A 529 0.74 -18.37 -28.21
C PRO A 529 1.85 -17.75 -29.07
N GLY A 530 1.54 -17.26 -30.25
CA GLY A 530 2.53 -16.55 -31.08
C GLY A 530 2.94 -15.23 -30.42
N TRP A 531 2.12 -14.22 -30.56
CA TRP A 531 2.26 -12.92 -29.91
C TRP A 531 0.94 -12.55 -29.23
N ARG A 532 0.99 -11.61 -28.29
CA ARG A 532 -0.19 -11.11 -27.61
C ARG A 532 -0.17 -9.59 -27.56
N ALA A 533 -1.34 -8.99 -27.82
CA ALA A 533 -1.57 -7.57 -27.58
C ALA A 533 -2.50 -7.40 -26.38
N HIS A 534 -2.13 -6.52 -25.47
CA HIS A 534 -2.98 -6.06 -24.39
C HIS A 534 -3.30 -4.58 -24.60
N LEU A 535 -4.57 -4.26 -24.55
CA LEU A 535 -5.09 -2.91 -24.71
C LEU A 535 -5.97 -2.58 -23.52
N SER A 536 -5.83 -1.39 -22.99
CA SER A 536 -6.74 -0.83 -21.98
C SER A 536 -6.97 0.63 -22.24
N LEU A 537 -8.20 1.06 -22.05
CA LEU A 537 -8.63 2.45 -22.12
C LEU A 537 -9.57 2.71 -20.96
N SER A 538 -9.36 3.78 -20.21
CA SER A 538 -10.30 4.24 -19.20
C SER A 538 -10.48 5.75 -19.26
N PHE A 539 -11.65 6.18 -18.88
CA PHE A 539 -12.04 7.59 -18.83
C PHE A 539 -12.68 7.90 -17.48
N GLU A 540 -12.17 8.91 -16.78
CA GLU A 540 -12.65 9.38 -15.48
C GLU A 540 -13.35 10.74 -15.63
N ILE A 541 -14.55 10.87 -15.03
CA ILE A 541 -15.38 12.07 -15.02
C ILE A 541 -15.56 12.60 -13.60
#